data_9c6d911b67b46bb53b0839f85123287e
#
_entry.id   9c6d911b67b46bb53b0839f85123287e
#
_cell.length_a   1.000
_cell.length_b   1.000
_cell.length_c   1.000
_cell.angle_alpha   90.00
_cell.angle_beta   90.00
_cell.angle_gamma   90.00
#
_symmetry.space_group_name_H-M   'P 1'
#
loop_
_entity.id
_entity.type
_entity.pdbx_description
1 polymer ?
#
loop_
_entity_poly.entity_id
_entity_poly.type
_entity_poly.pdbx_seq_one_letter_code
_entity_poly.pdbx_strand_id
1 'polypeptide(L)'
;KLHGSVNWKRENIFSIQQGNDVTAQNSCMIFPAKGKYQQSYVQPHLELISRFTQGLREPNTCLLIAGFGFNDDHLSEPILSAIYSNPHLKVIISTPSLKADFEKTSSNPSPYWDKFKHVADTRKNDEIIFINCDFGKLSELIPDLTALSPAENLYESLRSAFGGTHD
;
A
#
# COMPACT_ATOMS: atom_id res chain seq x y z
N LYS A 1 -4.06 -1.70 8.41
CA LYS A 1 -5.50 -1.79 8.08
C LYS A 1 -6.13 -0.40 8.13
N LEU A 2 -6.00 0.37 7.03
CA LEU A 2 -6.38 1.79 7.00
C LEU A 2 -7.89 2.03 7.26
N HIS A 3 -8.73 1.12 6.81
CA HIS A 3 -10.19 1.19 7.03
C HIS A 3 -10.66 0.41 8.26
N GLY A 4 -9.76 0.01 9.15
CA GLY A 4 -10.08 -0.77 10.33
C GLY A 4 -10.17 -2.27 10.07
N SER A 5 -10.84 -2.98 10.93
CA SER A 5 -10.99 -4.43 10.86
C SER A 5 -12.27 -4.89 11.56
N VAL A 6 -12.82 -6.00 11.08
CA VAL A 6 -14.03 -6.62 11.64
C VAL A 6 -13.89 -7.01 13.11
N ASN A 7 -12.66 -7.20 13.59
CA ASN A 7 -12.36 -7.55 14.97
C ASN A 7 -11.83 -6.36 15.81
N TRP A 8 -11.98 -5.13 15.30
CA TRP A 8 -11.63 -3.93 16.06
C TRP A 8 -12.85 -3.34 16.72
N LYS A 9 -12.81 -3.20 18.03
CA LYS A 9 -13.81 -2.52 18.82
C LYS A 9 -13.24 -1.26 19.46
N ARG A 10 -14.06 -0.23 19.52
CA ARG A 10 -13.78 1.01 20.25
C ARG A 10 -14.19 0.82 21.70
N GLU A 11 -13.24 0.94 22.62
CA GLU A 11 -13.52 0.95 24.05
C GLU A 11 -13.89 2.33 24.56
N ASN A 12 -13.15 3.34 24.10
CA ASN A 12 -13.39 4.74 24.39
C ASN A 12 -12.91 5.60 23.20
N ILE A 13 -12.91 6.92 23.38
CA ILE A 13 -12.51 7.86 22.32
C ILE A 13 -11.04 7.62 21.85
N PHE A 14 -10.18 7.09 22.71
CA PHE A 14 -8.74 7.00 22.49
C PHE A 14 -8.23 5.57 22.32
N SER A 15 -9.00 4.55 22.68
CA SER A 15 -8.52 3.16 22.66
C SER A 15 -9.36 2.25 21.79
N ILE A 16 -8.65 1.43 21.01
CA ILE A 16 -9.20 0.38 20.16
C ILE A 16 -8.56 -0.93 20.57
N GLN A 17 -9.38 -1.93 20.76
CA GLN A 17 -8.94 -3.28 21.08
C GLN A 17 -9.32 -4.25 19.98
N GLN A 18 -8.55 -5.33 19.86
CA GLN A 18 -8.97 -6.50 19.10
C GLN A 18 -9.79 -7.42 20.01
N GLY A 19 -10.92 -7.88 19.50
CA GLY A 19 -11.80 -8.79 20.25
C GLY A 19 -12.78 -9.52 19.34
N ASN A 20 -13.46 -10.50 19.91
CA ASN A 20 -14.49 -11.27 19.22
C ASN A 20 -15.91 -10.75 19.52
N ASP A 21 -16.03 -9.81 20.45
CA ASP A 21 -17.28 -9.20 20.93
C ASP A 21 -17.58 -7.85 20.26
N VAL A 22 -17.28 -7.76 18.96
CA VAL A 22 -17.53 -6.55 18.16
C VAL A 22 -19.00 -6.50 17.79
N THR A 23 -19.63 -5.37 18.08
CA THR A 23 -21.02 -5.05 17.71
C THR A 23 -21.06 -3.88 16.72
N ALA A 24 -22.20 -3.63 16.11
CA ALA A 24 -22.38 -2.48 15.21
C ALA A 24 -22.10 -1.13 15.92
N GLN A 25 -22.36 -1.05 17.23
CA GLN A 25 -22.20 0.17 18.02
C GLN A 25 -20.75 0.45 18.42
N ASN A 26 -19.93 -0.60 18.62
CA ASN A 26 -18.55 -0.46 19.04
C ASN A 26 -17.53 -0.78 17.94
N SER A 27 -17.99 -1.18 16.74
CA SER A 27 -17.10 -1.51 15.63
C SER A 27 -16.26 -0.31 15.21
N CYS A 28 -14.99 -0.59 14.86
CA CYS A 28 -14.07 0.40 14.36
C CYS A 28 -13.61 0.01 12.94
N MET A 29 -14.53 0.22 12.00
CA MET A 29 -14.31 -0.06 10.58
C MET A 29 -15.05 0.98 9.73
N ILE A 30 -14.44 1.42 8.64
CA ILE A 30 -15.08 2.25 7.63
C ILE A 30 -15.81 1.32 6.66
N PHE A 31 -17.14 1.40 6.65
CA PHE A 31 -17.97 0.64 5.72
C PHE A 31 -18.06 1.34 4.35
N PRO A 32 -18.23 0.57 3.25
CA PRO A 32 -18.51 1.12 1.94
C PRO A 32 -19.84 1.87 1.94
N ALA A 33 -19.82 3.19 2.09
CA ALA A 33 -21.01 4.05 2.09
C ALA A 33 -20.68 5.45 1.54
N LYS A 34 -21.71 6.20 1.15
CA LYS A 34 -21.56 7.62 0.86
C LYS A 34 -21.11 8.33 2.14
N GLY A 35 -20.04 9.16 2.05
CA GLY A 35 -19.51 9.88 3.21
C GLY A 35 -18.35 9.20 3.95
N LYS A 36 -17.77 8.09 3.43
CA LYS A 36 -16.56 7.47 4.01
C LYS A 36 -15.38 8.43 4.15
N TYR A 37 -15.31 9.45 3.32
CA TYR A 37 -14.27 10.48 3.41
C TYR A 37 -14.24 11.14 4.79
N GLN A 38 -15.42 11.49 5.33
CA GLN A 38 -15.52 12.08 6.67
C GLN A 38 -15.11 11.09 7.77
N GLN A 39 -15.40 9.81 7.62
CA GLN A 39 -15.02 8.77 8.59
C GLN A 39 -13.51 8.54 8.65
N SER A 40 -12.80 8.79 7.56
CA SER A 40 -11.33 8.68 7.52
C SER A 40 -10.60 9.73 8.36
N TYR A 41 -11.26 10.84 8.68
CA TYR A 41 -10.72 11.89 9.57
C TYR A 41 -10.99 11.64 11.06
N VAL A 42 -11.63 10.55 11.41
CA VAL A 42 -11.87 10.17 12.80
C VAL A 42 -10.83 9.17 13.26
N GLN A 43 -10.38 9.27 14.51
CA GLN A 43 -9.46 8.28 15.09
C GLN A 43 -10.12 6.90 15.15
N PRO A 44 -9.36 5.82 14.83
CA PRO A 44 -7.92 5.75 14.56
C PRO A 44 -7.54 5.94 13.10
N HIS A 45 -8.50 6.10 12.19
CA HIS A 45 -8.26 6.10 10.75
C HIS A 45 -7.36 7.27 10.34
N LEU A 46 -7.55 8.45 10.93
CA LEU A 46 -6.70 9.61 10.71
C LEU A 46 -5.23 9.32 11.02
N GLU A 47 -4.96 8.70 12.16
CA GLU A 47 -3.60 8.31 12.55
C GLU A 47 -3.00 7.28 11.59
N LEU A 48 -3.78 6.28 11.19
CA LEU A 48 -3.34 5.24 10.25
C LEU A 48 -3.01 5.82 8.88
N ILE A 49 -3.83 6.74 8.37
CA ILE A 49 -3.57 7.43 7.10
C ILE A 49 -2.35 8.35 7.23
N SER A 50 -2.18 9.03 8.35
CA SER A 50 -1.00 9.86 8.62
C SER A 50 0.28 9.03 8.58
N ARG A 51 0.32 7.89 9.29
CA ARG A 51 1.46 6.96 9.27
C ARG A 51 1.72 6.36 7.89
N PHE A 52 0.66 6.00 7.17
CA PHE A 52 0.78 5.54 5.79
C PHE A 52 1.43 6.60 4.91
N THR A 53 0.94 7.84 4.96
CA THR A 53 1.48 8.96 4.18
C THR A 53 2.93 9.28 4.57
N GLN A 54 3.27 9.17 5.85
CA GLN A 54 4.64 9.32 6.32
C GLN A 54 5.53 8.23 5.73
N GLY A 55 5.12 6.96 5.79
CA GLY A 55 5.87 5.85 5.20
C GLY A 55 6.14 6.02 3.71
N LEU A 56 5.20 6.59 2.95
CA LEU A 56 5.41 6.90 1.52
C LEU A 56 6.47 7.98 1.27
N ARG A 57 6.82 8.79 2.27
CA ARG A 57 7.85 9.83 2.16
C ARG A 57 9.23 9.37 2.58
N GLU A 58 9.33 8.18 3.19
CA GLU A 58 10.63 7.61 3.56
C GLU A 58 11.45 7.27 2.31
N PRO A 59 12.77 7.44 2.37
CA PRO A 59 13.65 7.07 1.26
C PRO A 59 13.65 5.55 1.03
N ASN A 60 13.86 5.13 -0.20
CA ASN A 60 13.94 3.72 -0.61
C ASN A 60 12.67 2.90 -0.28
N THR A 61 11.53 3.54 -0.29
CA THR A 61 10.23 2.88 -0.08
C THR A 61 9.72 2.29 -1.40
N CYS A 62 9.19 1.08 -1.33
CA CYS A 62 8.42 0.45 -2.40
C CYS A 62 6.99 0.19 -1.95
N LEU A 63 6.01 0.73 -2.66
CA LEU A 63 4.59 0.51 -2.43
C LEU A 63 4.05 -0.49 -3.44
N LEU A 64 3.61 -1.66 -2.96
CA LEU A 64 2.90 -2.64 -3.76
C LEU A 64 1.38 -2.46 -3.58
N ILE A 65 0.69 -2.22 -4.68
CA ILE A 65 -0.76 -2.06 -4.73
C ILE A 65 -1.34 -3.23 -5.53
N ALA A 66 -2.23 -4.01 -4.92
CA ALA A 66 -2.89 -5.12 -5.56
C ALA A 66 -4.41 -5.07 -5.33
N GLY A 67 -5.19 -5.17 -6.42
CA GLY A 67 -6.65 -5.19 -6.35
C GLY A 67 -7.30 -3.90 -5.86
N PHE A 68 -6.62 -2.75 -5.97
CA PHE A 68 -7.15 -1.45 -5.57
C PHE A 68 -7.56 -0.63 -6.81
N GLY A 69 -8.85 -0.30 -6.90
CA GLY A 69 -9.42 0.39 -8.06
C GLY A 69 -9.27 1.92 -8.06
N PHE A 70 -8.60 2.50 -7.08
CA PHE A 70 -8.39 3.96 -6.90
C PHE A 70 -9.69 4.78 -6.82
N ASN A 71 -10.75 4.20 -6.30
CA ASN A 71 -12.03 4.89 -6.08
C ASN A 71 -12.15 5.52 -4.68
N ASP A 72 -11.12 5.42 -3.86
CA ASP A 72 -11.02 6.02 -2.54
C ASP A 72 -10.03 7.19 -2.57
N ASP A 73 -10.55 8.42 -2.76
CA ASP A 73 -9.75 9.65 -2.90
C ASP A 73 -8.78 9.86 -1.73
N HIS A 74 -9.23 9.58 -0.50
CA HIS A 74 -8.44 9.74 0.71
C HIS A 74 -7.20 8.81 0.78
N LEU A 75 -7.11 7.80 -0.08
CA LEU A 75 -5.92 6.97 -0.29
C LEU A 75 -5.21 7.29 -1.60
N SER A 76 -5.96 7.49 -2.67
CA SER A 76 -5.42 7.72 -4.01
C SER A 76 -4.65 9.05 -4.11
N GLU A 77 -5.18 10.11 -3.51
CA GLU A 77 -4.55 11.44 -3.51
C GLU A 77 -3.22 11.46 -2.74
N PRO A 78 -3.10 10.92 -1.50
CA PRO A 78 -1.83 10.81 -0.81
C PRO A 78 -0.78 9.98 -1.56
N ILE A 79 -1.17 8.90 -2.22
CA ILE A 79 -0.26 8.09 -3.03
C ILE A 79 0.28 8.91 -4.20
N LEU A 80 -0.60 9.57 -4.95
CA LEU A 80 -0.20 10.42 -6.07
C LEU A 80 0.70 11.58 -5.62
N SER A 81 0.35 12.25 -4.53
CA SER A 81 1.15 13.31 -3.92
C SER A 81 2.53 12.83 -3.49
N ALA A 82 2.62 11.62 -2.91
CA ALA A 82 3.89 11.04 -2.50
C ALA A 82 4.79 10.74 -3.70
N ILE A 83 4.24 10.22 -4.81
CA ILE A 83 4.99 10.00 -6.05
C ILE A 83 5.59 11.32 -6.56
N TYR A 84 4.84 12.41 -6.52
CA TYR A 84 5.35 13.71 -6.95
C TYR A 84 6.44 14.28 -6.04
N SER A 85 6.37 14.01 -4.74
CA SER A 85 7.26 14.60 -3.73
C SER A 85 8.45 13.74 -3.33
N ASN A 86 8.39 12.42 -3.54
CA ASN A 86 9.45 11.47 -3.18
C ASN A 86 10.03 10.77 -4.43
N PRO A 87 11.17 11.23 -4.97
CA PRO A 87 11.79 10.65 -6.15
C PRO A 87 12.37 9.25 -5.91
N HIS A 88 12.44 8.81 -4.66
CA HIS A 88 12.93 7.47 -4.28
C HIS A 88 11.80 6.46 -4.05
N LEU A 89 10.54 6.90 -4.13
CA LEU A 89 9.38 6.01 -4.01
C LEU A 89 9.21 5.20 -5.30
N LYS A 90 9.16 3.88 -5.16
CA LYS A 90 8.75 2.98 -6.24
C LYS A 90 7.34 2.49 -5.98
N VAL A 91 6.51 2.47 -7.02
CA VAL A 91 5.12 2.01 -6.91
C VAL A 91 4.87 0.90 -7.93
N ILE A 92 4.40 -0.23 -7.45
CA ILE A 92 4.01 -1.37 -8.28
C ILE A 92 2.50 -1.51 -8.16
N ILE A 93 1.80 -1.42 -9.29
CA ILE A 93 0.33 -1.52 -9.34
C ILE A 93 -0.03 -2.78 -10.12
N SER A 94 -0.69 -3.73 -9.44
CA SER A 94 -1.14 -4.98 -10.04
C SER A 94 -2.66 -5.04 -10.07
N THR A 95 -3.22 -5.29 -11.27
CA THR A 95 -4.64 -5.51 -11.50
C THR A 95 -4.84 -6.45 -12.68
N PRO A 96 -5.80 -7.38 -12.64
CA PRO A 96 -6.12 -8.24 -13.78
C PRO A 96 -6.91 -7.51 -14.89
N SER A 97 -7.37 -6.29 -14.62
CA SER A 97 -8.17 -5.47 -15.52
C SER A 97 -7.43 -4.25 -16.07
N LEU A 98 -6.10 -4.25 -16.07
CA LEU A 98 -5.27 -3.09 -16.39
C LEU A 98 -5.67 -2.39 -17.71
N LYS A 99 -5.94 -3.17 -18.77
CA LYS A 99 -6.37 -2.61 -20.04
C LYS A 99 -7.73 -1.91 -19.92
N ALA A 100 -8.70 -2.58 -19.28
CA ALA A 100 -10.05 -2.03 -19.11
C ALA A 100 -10.05 -0.79 -18.20
N ASP A 101 -9.17 -0.74 -17.20
CA ASP A 101 -9.01 0.39 -16.30
C ASP A 101 -8.44 1.62 -17.03
N PHE A 102 -7.44 1.41 -17.91
CA PHE A 102 -6.90 2.50 -18.73
C PHE A 102 -7.83 2.96 -19.86
N GLU A 103 -8.58 2.05 -20.45
CA GLU A 103 -9.57 2.37 -21.50
C GLU A 103 -10.91 2.86 -20.91
N LYS A 104 -11.04 2.91 -19.58
CA LYS A 104 -12.27 3.28 -18.84
C LYS A 104 -13.48 2.44 -19.22
N THR A 105 -13.25 1.19 -19.59
CA THR A 105 -14.30 0.22 -19.91
C THR A 105 -14.66 -0.66 -18.71
N SER A 106 -13.96 -0.50 -17.57
CA SER A 106 -14.31 -1.13 -16.30
C SER A 106 -15.63 -0.57 -15.76
N SER A 107 -16.31 -1.31 -14.88
CA SER A 107 -17.62 -0.96 -14.33
C SER A 107 -17.62 0.33 -13.49
N ASN A 108 -16.46 0.77 -12.99
CA ASN A 108 -16.31 1.98 -12.18
C ASN A 108 -14.91 2.58 -12.38
N PRO A 109 -14.65 3.24 -13.53
CA PRO A 109 -13.33 3.75 -13.88
C PRO A 109 -12.96 4.95 -13.00
N SER A 110 -11.84 4.85 -12.29
CA SER A 110 -11.31 5.93 -11.50
C SER A 110 -10.52 6.93 -12.36
N PRO A 111 -10.65 8.25 -12.11
CA PRO A 111 -9.84 9.26 -12.81
C PRO A 111 -8.36 9.21 -12.45
N TYR A 112 -7.98 8.51 -11.39
CA TYR A 112 -6.58 8.37 -10.99
C TYR A 112 -5.76 7.51 -11.94
N TRP A 113 -6.37 6.59 -12.68
CA TRP A 113 -5.66 5.79 -13.68
C TRP A 113 -4.94 6.65 -14.72
N ASP A 114 -5.60 7.70 -15.22
CA ASP A 114 -4.97 8.64 -16.16
C ASP A 114 -3.82 9.40 -15.52
N LYS A 115 -3.98 9.83 -14.25
CA LYS A 115 -2.95 10.55 -13.52
C LYS A 115 -1.71 9.67 -13.29
N PHE A 116 -1.88 8.43 -12.85
CA PHE A 116 -0.77 7.48 -12.67
C PHE A 116 -0.08 7.13 -14.00
N LYS A 117 -0.87 6.91 -15.06
CA LYS A 117 -0.34 6.68 -16.40
C LYS A 117 0.49 7.87 -16.89
N HIS A 118 -0.04 9.08 -16.74
CA HIS A 118 0.68 10.30 -17.12
C HIS A 118 2.02 10.44 -16.39
N VAL A 119 2.07 10.13 -15.10
CA VAL A 119 3.32 10.13 -14.33
C VAL A 119 4.29 9.08 -14.86
N ALA A 120 3.83 7.86 -15.12
CA ALA A 120 4.67 6.79 -15.68
C ALA A 120 5.25 7.15 -17.05
N ASP A 121 4.45 7.77 -17.92
CA ASP A 121 4.85 8.16 -19.27
C ASP A 121 5.83 9.36 -19.27
N THR A 122 5.70 10.27 -18.28
CA THR A 122 6.51 11.50 -18.22
C THR A 122 7.80 11.33 -17.43
N ARG A 123 7.79 10.48 -16.40
CA ARG A 123 8.96 10.22 -15.55
C ARG A 123 9.66 8.95 -16.04
N LYS A 124 10.79 9.13 -16.73
CA LYS A 124 11.58 8.02 -17.30
C LYS A 124 12.33 7.13 -16.30
N ASN A 125 11.99 7.19 -15.02
CA ASN A 125 12.78 6.60 -13.92
C ASN A 125 12.19 5.32 -13.31
N ASP A 126 11.28 4.63 -14.01
CA ASP A 126 10.63 3.40 -13.50
C ASP A 126 10.04 3.56 -12.07
N GLU A 127 9.51 4.76 -11.78
CA GLU A 127 8.90 5.05 -10.48
C GLU A 127 7.57 4.30 -10.30
N ILE A 128 6.85 4.06 -11.41
CA ILE A 128 5.59 3.32 -11.43
C ILE A 128 5.68 2.17 -12.41
N ILE A 129 5.39 0.97 -11.93
CA ILE A 129 5.30 -0.24 -12.73
C ILE A 129 3.88 -0.77 -12.69
N PHE A 130 3.28 -1.03 -13.86
CA PHE A 130 1.97 -1.65 -13.97
C PHE A 130 2.11 -3.13 -14.36
N ILE A 131 1.45 -4.01 -13.61
CA ILE A 131 1.46 -5.45 -13.84
C ILE A 131 0.04 -5.92 -14.09
N ASN A 132 -0.20 -6.52 -15.25
CA ASN A 132 -1.49 -7.11 -15.58
C ASN A 132 -1.55 -8.55 -15.10
N CYS A 133 -1.86 -8.76 -13.83
CA CYS A 133 -2.06 -10.09 -13.27
C CYS A 133 -3.01 -10.06 -12.08
N ASP A 134 -3.58 -11.22 -11.75
CA ASP A 134 -4.35 -11.43 -10.53
C ASP A 134 -3.42 -11.60 -9.32
N PHE A 135 -4.03 -11.66 -8.14
CA PHE A 135 -3.27 -11.78 -6.87
C PHE A 135 -2.54 -13.11 -6.73
N GLY A 136 -3.12 -14.21 -7.27
CA GLY A 136 -2.47 -15.52 -7.24
C GLY A 136 -1.15 -15.50 -8.00
N LYS A 137 -1.19 -14.99 -9.24
CA LYS A 137 0.01 -14.84 -10.06
C LYS A 137 1.00 -13.83 -9.47
N LEU A 138 0.51 -12.73 -8.90
CA LEU A 138 1.36 -11.75 -8.22
C LEU A 138 2.13 -12.38 -7.08
N SER A 139 1.50 -13.23 -6.27
CA SER A 139 2.15 -13.89 -5.12
C SER A 139 3.31 -14.81 -5.54
N GLU A 140 3.24 -15.39 -6.74
CA GLU A 140 4.33 -16.21 -7.31
C GLU A 140 5.51 -15.35 -7.81
N LEU A 141 5.24 -14.09 -8.17
CA LEU A 141 6.25 -13.15 -8.67
C LEU A 141 6.99 -12.41 -7.56
N ILE A 142 6.41 -12.33 -6.37
CA ILE A 142 7.07 -11.68 -5.22
C ILE A 142 8.16 -12.62 -4.72
N PRO A 143 9.45 -12.20 -4.80
CA PRO A 143 10.53 -13.04 -4.28
C PRO A 143 10.46 -13.13 -2.75
N ASP A 144 11.02 -14.19 -2.19
CA ASP A 144 11.27 -14.27 -0.76
C ASP A 144 12.23 -13.16 -0.35
N LEU A 145 11.68 -12.10 0.23
CA LEU A 145 12.45 -10.98 0.72
C LEU A 145 13.05 -11.35 2.08
N THR A 146 14.21 -11.95 2.08
CA THR A 146 15.05 -11.98 3.26
C THR A 146 15.70 -10.61 3.45
N ALA A 147 14.97 -9.70 4.08
CA ALA A 147 15.54 -8.43 4.50
C ALA A 147 16.50 -8.71 5.67
N LEU A 148 17.75 -9.00 5.35
CA LEU A 148 18.80 -9.08 6.36
C LEU A 148 18.95 -7.69 7.00
N SER A 149 18.96 -7.63 8.31
CA SER A 149 19.34 -6.42 9.02
C SER A 149 20.77 -6.00 8.63
N PRO A 150 21.16 -4.73 8.82
CA PRO A 150 22.54 -4.32 8.55
C PRO A 150 23.60 -5.19 9.24
N ALA A 151 23.32 -5.69 10.44
CA ALA A 151 24.18 -6.61 11.16
C ALA A 151 24.29 -7.99 10.50
N GLU A 152 23.17 -8.53 10.03
CA GLU A 152 23.14 -9.81 9.31
C GLU A 152 23.81 -9.69 7.93
N ASN A 153 23.59 -8.59 7.21
CA ASN A 153 24.29 -8.31 5.96
C ASN A 153 25.80 -8.23 6.15
N LEU A 154 26.26 -7.56 7.21
CA LEU A 154 27.68 -7.51 7.55
C LEU A 154 28.23 -8.90 7.90
N TYR A 155 27.48 -9.65 8.72
CA TYR A 155 27.85 -11.02 9.09
C TYR A 155 27.98 -11.93 7.86
N GLU A 156 26.97 -11.95 6.96
CA GLU A 156 27.02 -12.77 5.74
C GLU A 156 28.12 -12.31 4.77
N SER A 157 28.36 -11.00 4.67
CA SER A 157 29.46 -10.46 3.86
C SER A 157 30.82 -10.89 4.40
N LEU A 158 31.02 -10.85 5.71
CA LEU A 158 32.27 -11.30 6.34
C LEU A 158 32.40 -12.82 6.26
N ARG A 159 31.33 -13.57 6.49
CA ARG A 159 31.33 -15.03 6.35
C ARG A 159 31.70 -15.48 4.93
N SER A 160 31.12 -14.84 3.89
CA SER A 160 31.45 -15.15 2.50
C SER A 160 32.89 -14.78 2.13
N ALA A 161 33.44 -13.70 2.72
CA ALA A 161 34.81 -13.26 2.47
C ALA A 161 35.86 -14.09 3.18
N PHE A 162 35.56 -14.61 4.38
CA PHE A 162 36.51 -15.32 5.24
C PHE A 162 36.11 -16.77 5.54
N GLY A 163 34.95 -17.22 5.14
CA GLY A 163 34.42 -18.57 5.39
C GLY A 163 34.67 -19.57 4.26
N GLY A 164 35.59 -19.30 3.37
CA GLY A 164 36.11 -20.28 2.43
C GLY A 164 37.05 -21.23 3.12
N THR A 165 36.70 -22.53 3.08
CA THR A 165 37.51 -23.70 3.50
C THR A 165 37.45 -24.09 4.98
N HIS A 166 36.49 -24.91 5.33
CA HIS A 166 36.78 -26.07 6.15
C HIS A 166 36.29 -27.29 5.35
N ASP A 167 37.26 -27.96 4.69
CA ASP A 167 37.19 -29.36 4.33
C ASP A 167 37.15 -30.22 5.59
#